data_20d8e04be2ee1c3ee1e8df2a88ac2eb1
#
_entry.id   20d8e04be2ee1c3ee1e8df2a88ac2eb1
#
_cell.length_a   1.000
_cell.length_b   1.000
_cell.length_c   1.000
_cell.angle_alpha   90.00
_cell.angle_beta   90.00
_cell.angle_gamma   90.00
#
_symmetry.space_group_name_H-M   'P 1'
#
loop_
_entity.id
_entity.type
_entity.pdbx_description
1 polymer ?
#
loop_
_entity_poly.entity_id
_entity_poly.type
_entity_poly.pdbx_seq_one_letter_code
_entity_poly.pdbx_strand_id
1 'polypeptide(L)'
;MTSYSFVLDANGKQLAPTKEPKAWFLIRKKRAALVSKYPMVIQLKKKIQENEICKDEIRCGIDDGGLHVGIALVQKCKSKNKVVFKGTIEQRNDVKHLMEVRRNYRRYHRYHKRYRQARFDNRKSSKRKGRIAPSILQKRQATIRVINRLNKWINITNYWLEDVSIDIRVLTDGYKSYSWQYQKSNRLDENIRKATILRDGGKCMECGKSNCRLEVHHIKPRRRNGSNTLDNLITLCESCHQKTEGQEELYICLLYTSPSP
;
A
#
# COMPACT_ATOMS: atom_id res chain seq x y z
N MET A 1 -25.27 0.02 5.43
CA MET A 1 -24.23 1.01 5.81
C MET A 1 -24.78 2.41 5.62
N THR A 2 -24.49 3.32 6.55
CA THR A 2 -24.97 4.70 6.45
C THR A 2 -24.08 5.47 5.48
N SER A 3 -24.64 5.94 4.35
CA SER A 3 -23.93 6.76 3.35
C SER A 3 -23.88 8.21 3.83
N TYR A 4 -22.78 8.89 3.53
CA TYR A 4 -22.56 10.29 3.87
C TYR A 4 -22.30 11.11 2.61
N SER A 5 -22.71 12.37 2.66
CA SER A 5 -22.49 13.37 1.62
C SER A 5 -21.53 14.44 2.13
N PHE A 6 -20.68 14.93 1.25
CA PHE A 6 -19.83 16.09 1.53
C PHE A 6 -20.65 17.37 1.37
N VAL A 7 -20.35 18.33 2.19
CA VAL A 7 -21.13 19.57 2.26
C VAL A 7 -20.20 20.77 2.09
N LEU A 8 -20.56 21.65 1.17
CA LEU A 8 -19.92 22.94 0.98
C LEU A 8 -20.89 24.06 1.36
N ASP A 9 -20.39 25.16 1.85
CA ASP A 9 -21.20 26.37 2.04
C ASP A 9 -21.40 27.14 0.73
N ALA A 10 -22.07 28.29 0.77
CA ALA A 10 -22.29 29.12 -0.41
C ALA A 10 -20.98 29.64 -1.04
N ASN A 11 -19.91 29.78 -0.28
CA ASN A 11 -18.60 30.23 -0.73
C ASN A 11 -17.67 29.08 -1.16
N GLY A 12 -18.13 27.82 -1.12
CA GLY A 12 -17.32 26.64 -1.41
C GLY A 12 -16.47 26.16 -0.23
N LYS A 13 -16.67 26.71 0.99
CA LYS A 13 -15.96 26.28 2.19
C LYS A 13 -16.46 24.91 2.63
N GLN A 14 -15.54 24.04 3.00
CA GLN A 14 -15.83 22.67 3.38
C GLN A 14 -16.44 22.59 4.78
N LEU A 15 -17.51 21.80 4.90
CA LEU A 15 -18.24 21.59 6.14
C LEU A 15 -18.22 20.14 6.56
N ALA A 16 -18.69 19.86 7.78
CA ALA A 16 -18.80 18.49 8.27
C ALA A 16 -19.74 17.66 7.38
N PRO A 17 -19.35 16.39 7.07
CA PRO A 17 -20.18 15.50 6.28
C PRO A 17 -21.55 15.24 6.93
N THR A 18 -22.59 15.13 6.13
CA THR A 18 -23.94 14.84 6.60
C THR A 18 -24.45 13.51 6.05
N LYS A 19 -25.46 12.92 6.71
CA LYS A 19 -26.11 11.70 6.18
C LYS A 19 -26.78 12.00 4.83
N GLU A 20 -26.68 11.08 3.89
CA GLU A 20 -27.25 11.22 2.55
C GLU A 20 -28.75 11.56 2.52
N PRO A 21 -29.62 10.95 3.36
CA PRO A 21 -31.05 11.34 3.39
C PRO A 21 -31.28 12.81 3.78
N LYS A 22 -30.43 13.34 4.67
CA LYS A 22 -30.50 14.77 5.03
C LYS A 22 -30.04 15.65 3.87
N ALA A 23 -29.02 15.23 3.11
CA ALA A 23 -28.58 15.95 1.92
C ALA A 23 -29.70 16.03 0.87
N TRP A 24 -30.37 14.92 0.58
CA TRP A 24 -31.53 14.90 -0.32
C TRP A 24 -32.70 15.75 0.17
N PHE A 25 -32.94 15.76 1.46
CA PHE A 25 -33.94 16.65 2.04
C PHE A 25 -33.63 18.14 1.80
N LEU A 26 -32.36 18.54 1.99
CA LEU A 26 -31.92 19.92 1.73
C LEU A 26 -32.06 20.31 0.25
N ILE A 27 -31.74 19.40 -0.66
CA ILE A 27 -31.91 19.61 -2.11
C ILE A 27 -33.42 19.81 -2.44
N ARG A 28 -34.28 18.91 -1.95
CA ARG A 28 -35.75 18.99 -2.19
C ARG A 28 -36.34 20.29 -1.65
N LYS A 29 -35.84 20.76 -0.51
CA LYS A 29 -36.27 22.07 0.06
C LYS A 29 -35.61 23.27 -0.61
N LYS A 30 -34.86 23.08 -1.71
CA LYS A 30 -34.13 24.13 -2.47
C LYS A 30 -33.13 24.93 -1.62
N ARG A 31 -32.67 24.37 -0.46
CA ARG A 31 -31.66 24.97 0.42
C ARG A 31 -30.24 24.60 0.05
N ALA A 32 -30.06 23.58 -0.77
CA ALA A 32 -28.78 23.14 -1.30
C ALA A 32 -28.88 22.78 -2.79
N ALA A 33 -27.76 22.85 -3.50
CA ALA A 33 -27.59 22.37 -4.87
C ALA A 33 -26.72 21.12 -4.88
N LEU A 34 -26.96 20.19 -5.79
CA LEU A 34 -26.11 19.02 -6.03
C LEU A 34 -24.91 19.44 -6.88
N VAL A 35 -23.69 19.25 -6.37
CA VAL A 35 -22.43 19.54 -7.08
C VAL A 35 -21.87 18.29 -7.75
N SER A 36 -21.90 17.15 -7.06
CA SER A 36 -21.46 15.86 -7.58
C SER A 36 -22.35 14.74 -7.06
N LYS A 37 -22.59 13.74 -7.92
CA LYS A 37 -23.38 12.56 -7.54
C LYS A 37 -22.53 11.47 -6.88
N TYR A 38 -21.28 11.28 -7.34
CA TYR A 38 -20.36 10.26 -6.84
C TYR A 38 -18.94 10.84 -6.66
N PRO A 39 -18.43 10.94 -5.43
CA PRO A 39 -19.19 10.92 -4.17
C PRO A 39 -20.23 12.03 -4.12
N MET A 40 -21.27 11.85 -3.32
CA MET A 40 -22.32 12.86 -3.20
C MET A 40 -21.77 14.12 -2.53
N VAL A 41 -21.84 15.25 -3.25
CA VAL A 41 -21.41 16.57 -2.78
C VAL A 41 -22.54 17.54 -2.98
N ILE A 42 -22.91 18.25 -1.92
CA ILE A 42 -23.93 19.30 -1.95
C ILE A 42 -23.33 20.64 -1.57
N GLN A 43 -23.82 21.71 -2.17
CA GLN A 43 -23.47 23.08 -1.81
C GLN A 43 -24.69 23.77 -1.20
N LEU A 44 -24.54 24.29 0.01
CA LEU A 44 -25.57 25.07 0.68
C LEU A 44 -25.70 26.47 0.06
N LYS A 45 -26.89 27.00 0.02
CA LYS A 45 -27.13 28.38 -0.42
C LYS A 45 -26.88 29.42 0.70
N LYS A 46 -26.66 28.95 1.94
CA LYS A 46 -26.39 29.80 3.12
C LYS A 46 -24.88 29.82 3.38
N LYS A 47 -24.37 31.01 3.72
CA LYS A 47 -23.00 31.15 4.29
C LYS A 47 -23.02 30.72 5.74
N ILE A 48 -22.02 29.98 6.18
CA ILE A 48 -21.88 29.53 7.56
C ILE A 48 -20.74 30.30 8.22
N GLN A 49 -20.94 30.77 9.43
CA GLN A 49 -19.92 31.50 10.20
C GLN A 49 -18.84 30.53 10.67
N GLU A 50 -17.60 30.99 10.81
CA GLU A 50 -16.45 30.16 11.20
C GLU A 50 -16.61 29.48 12.56
N ASN A 51 -17.36 30.11 13.47
CA ASN A 51 -17.61 29.57 14.80
C ASN A 51 -18.54 28.34 14.77
N GLU A 52 -19.36 28.21 13.72
CA GLU A 52 -20.31 27.10 13.56
C GLU A 52 -19.73 25.92 12.82
N ILE A 53 -18.46 26.01 12.33
CA ILE A 53 -17.83 24.97 11.59
C ILE A 53 -17.27 23.92 12.54
N CYS A 54 -17.69 22.67 12.35
CA CYS A 54 -17.13 21.54 13.07
C CYS A 54 -15.66 21.34 12.68
N LYS A 55 -14.77 21.39 13.67
CA LYS A 55 -13.31 21.22 13.49
C LYS A 55 -12.87 19.77 13.74
N ASP A 56 -13.75 18.79 13.60
CA ASP A 56 -13.39 17.40 13.77
C ASP A 56 -12.30 16.98 12.78
N GLU A 57 -11.33 16.23 13.27
CA GLU A 57 -10.22 15.69 12.49
C GLU A 57 -10.73 14.64 11.50
N ILE A 58 -10.34 14.79 10.22
CA ILE A 58 -10.65 13.81 9.18
C ILE A 58 -9.35 13.17 8.73
N ARG A 59 -9.28 11.85 8.87
CA ARG A 59 -8.14 11.02 8.51
C ARG A 59 -8.42 10.29 7.22
N CYS A 60 -7.44 10.28 6.31
CA CYS A 60 -7.47 9.50 5.09
C CYS A 60 -6.55 8.29 5.25
N GLY A 61 -7.12 7.08 5.27
CA GLY A 61 -6.36 5.83 5.17
C GLY A 61 -6.22 5.43 3.70
N ILE A 62 -5.01 5.05 3.30
CA ILE A 62 -4.65 4.64 1.95
C ILE A 62 -3.99 3.27 2.03
N ASP A 63 -4.60 2.27 1.42
CA ASP A 63 -4.06 0.93 1.21
C ASP A 63 -3.52 0.86 -0.24
N ASP A 64 -2.18 0.83 -0.37
CA ASP A 64 -1.50 0.99 -1.64
C ASP A 64 -1.25 -0.33 -2.35
N GLY A 65 -2.29 -0.87 -2.96
CA GLY A 65 -2.23 -2.06 -3.79
C GLY A 65 -1.68 -1.84 -5.21
N GLY A 66 -1.24 -2.92 -5.84
CA GLY A 66 -0.65 -2.88 -7.20
C GLY A 66 -1.64 -2.57 -8.34
N LEU A 67 -2.87 -3.08 -8.27
CA LEU A 67 -3.95 -2.87 -9.23
C LEU A 67 -5.08 -2.03 -8.64
N HIS A 68 -5.34 -2.19 -7.36
CA HIS A 68 -6.38 -1.51 -6.63
C HIS A 68 -5.76 -0.77 -5.47
N VAL A 69 -6.14 0.49 -5.26
CA VAL A 69 -5.74 1.28 -4.09
C VAL A 69 -6.99 1.59 -3.30
N GLY A 70 -7.04 1.09 -2.06
CA GLY A 70 -8.14 1.38 -1.13
C GLY A 70 -8.00 2.78 -0.54
N ILE A 71 -9.10 3.53 -0.45
CA ILE A 71 -9.16 4.82 0.25
C ILE A 71 -10.33 4.81 1.21
N ALA A 72 -10.09 5.23 2.44
CA ALA A 72 -11.12 5.44 3.44
C ALA A 72 -10.95 6.79 4.14
N LEU A 73 -12.05 7.53 4.29
CA LEU A 73 -12.08 8.76 5.09
C LEU A 73 -12.82 8.51 6.40
N VAL A 74 -12.17 8.80 7.51
CA VAL A 74 -12.69 8.60 8.86
C VAL A 74 -12.69 9.92 9.61
N GLN A 75 -13.85 10.35 10.06
CA GLN A 75 -14.03 11.49 10.96
C GLN A 75 -13.84 11.01 12.40
N LYS A 76 -12.94 11.65 13.14
CA LYS A 76 -12.71 11.39 14.56
C LYS A 76 -13.73 12.22 15.37
N CYS A 77 -14.68 11.54 15.96
CA CYS A 77 -15.66 12.17 16.85
C CYS A 77 -15.37 11.81 18.31
N LYS A 78 -15.86 12.59 19.25
CA LYS A 78 -15.63 12.39 20.70
C LYS A 78 -16.05 11.01 21.22
N SER A 79 -17.15 10.48 20.73
CA SER A 79 -17.70 9.20 21.20
C SER A 79 -17.31 8.00 20.35
N LYS A 80 -17.27 8.13 19.02
CA LYS A 80 -17.03 7.04 18.08
C LYS A 80 -16.49 7.55 16.75
N ASN A 81 -15.50 6.88 16.21
CA ASN A 81 -15.00 7.16 14.86
C ASN A 81 -16.07 6.84 13.81
N LYS A 82 -16.22 7.74 12.84
CA LYS A 82 -17.24 7.67 11.82
C LYS A 82 -16.62 7.54 10.44
N VAL A 83 -16.88 6.44 9.75
CA VAL A 83 -16.44 6.25 8.36
C VAL A 83 -17.36 7.08 7.47
N VAL A 84 -16.79 8.08 6.80
CA VAL A 84 -17.51 9.04 5.95
C VAL A 84 -17.48 8.61 4.50
N PHE A 85 -16.40 8.00 4.05
CA PHE A 85 -16.22 7.59 2.65
C PHE A 85 -15.36 6.34 2.58
N LYS A 86 -15.69 5.46 1.65
CA LYS A 86 -14.87 4.31 1.23
C LYS A 86 -14.86 4.25 -0.29
N GLY A 87 -13.72 4.00 -0.86
CA GLY A 87 -13.58 3.86 -2.31
C GLY A 87 -12.36 3.05 -2.70
N THR A 88 -12.39 2.51 -3.90
CA THR A 88 -11.25 1.82 -4.49
C THR A 88 -10.87 2.52 -5.79
N ILE A 89 -9.59 2.82 -5.94
CA ILE A 89 -9.03 3.35 -7.18
C ILE A 89 -8.50 2.18 -7.99
N GLU A 90 -9.10 1.94 -9.14
CA GLU A 90 -8.57 0.97 -10.10
C GLU A 90 -7.40 1.59 -10.85
N GLN A 91 -6.25 0.94 -10.75
CA GLN A 91 -5.04 1.37 -11.43
C GLN A 91 -5.04 0.85 -12.87
N ARG A 92 -4.47 1.66 -13.75
CA ARG A 92 -4.34 1.30 -15.16
C ARG A 92 -3.54 0.00 -15.34
N ASN A 93 -4.10 -0.98 -16.03
CA ASN A 93 -3.50 -2.31 -16.27
C ASN A 93 -3.17 -2.60 -17.74
N ASP A 94 -3.59 -1.72 -18.68
CA ASP A 94 -3.44 -1.89 -20.13
C ASP A 94 -2.01 -1.61 -20.66
N VAL A 95 -1.10 -1.14 -19.80
CA VAL A 95 0.26 -0.73 -20.20
C VAL A 95 1.03 -1.88 -20.87
N LYS A 96 0.87 -3.12 -20.38
CA LYS A 96 1.54 -4.29 -20.95
C LYS A 96 1.09 -4.51 -22.38
N HIS A 97 -0.21 -4.51 -22.63
CA HIS A 97 -0.79 -4.68 -23.96
C HIS A 97 -0.33 -3.57 -24.92
N LEU A 98 -0.41 -2.31 -24.51
CA LEU A 98 0.04 -1.18 -25.31
C LEU A 98 1.54 -1.23 -25.63
N MET A 99 2.36 -1.74 -24.71
CA MET A 99 3.78 -1.94 -24.96
C MET A 99 4.04 -3.06 -25.96
N GLU A 100 3.26 -4.14 -25.97
CA GLU A 100 3.30 -5.19 -27.00
C GLU A 100 2.91 -4.66 -28.38
N VAL A 101 1.81 -3.94 -28.47
CA VAL A 101 1.38 -3.30 -29.72
C VAL A 101 2.48 -2.40 -30.28
N ARG A 102 3.04 -1.51 -29.45
CA ARG A 102 4.16 -0.66 -29.84
C ARG A 102 5.42 -1.45 -30.23
N ARG A 103 5.67 -2.59 -29.60
CA ARG A 103 6.77 -3.49 -29.95
C ARG A 103 6.57 -4.09 -31.33
N ASN A 104 5.35 -4.54 -31.64
CA ASN A 104 5.02 -5.12 -32.94
C ASN A 104 5.11 -4.07 -34.07
N TYR A 105 4.58 -2.86 -33.87
CA TYR A 105 4.77 -1.76 -34.83
C TYR A 105 6.25 -1.44 -35.05
N ARG A 106 7.06 -1.35 -34.02
CA ARG A 106 8.50 -1.13 -34.15
C ARG A 106 9.20 -2.27 -34.90
N ARG A 107 8.79 -3.52 -34.66
CA ARG A 107 9.31 -4.70 -35.36
C ARG A 107 8.98 -4.63 -36.86
N TYR A 108 7.71 -4.36 -37.18
CA TYR A 108 7.24 -4.18 -38.55
C TYR A 108 8.03 -3.07 -39.29
N HIS A 109 8.10 -1.89 -38.72
CA HIS A 109 8.86 -0.78 -39.29
C HIS A 109 10.37 -1.07 -39.47
N ARG A 110 10.97 -1.90 -38.62
CA ARG A 110 12.37 -2.31 -38.78
C ARG A 110 12.56 -3.33 -39.88
N TYR A 111 11.62 -4.22 -40.06
CA TYR A 111 11.66 -5.24 -41.11
C TYR A 111 11.74 -4.63 -42.52
N HIS A 112 11.06 -3.51 -42.72
CA HIS A 112 11.02 -2.80 -44.02
C HIS A 112 12.11 -1.71 -44.17
N LYS A 113 13.03 -1.57 -43.19
CA LYS A 113 14.08 -0.54 -43.25
C LYS A 113 15.45 -1.17 -43.27
N ARG A 114 16.39 -0.48 -43.98
CA ARG A 114 17.82 -0.82 -43.91
C ARG A 114 18.30 -0.85 -42.46
N TYR A 115 19.37 -1.63 -42.21
CA TYR A 115 20.02 -1.75 -40.89
C TYR A 115 20.21 -0.39 -40.20
N ARG A 116 19.81 -0.31 -38.95
CA ARG A 116 20.08 0.84 -38.08
C ARG A 116 20.95 0.35 -36.92
N GLN A 117 22.02 1.09 -36.67
CA GLN A 117 22.85 0.84 -35.50
C GLN A 117 22.03 0.86 -34.21
N ALA A 118 22.28 -0.08 -33.31
CA ALA A 118 21.57 -0.16 -32.05
C ALA A 118 21.90 1.04 -31.17
N ARG A 119 20.88 1.80 -30.74
CA ARG A 119 21.02 2.96 -29.84
C ARG A 119 21.02 2.48 -28.40
N PHE A 120 22.17 2.13 -27.85
CA PHE A 120 22.30 1.70 -26.46
C PHE A 120 22.29 2.87 -25.47
N ASP A 121 22.64 4.09 -25.89
CA ASP A 121 22.76 5.26 -25.05
C ASP A 121 21.45 5.68 -24.37
N ASN A 122 20.30 5.45 -25.01
CA ASN A 122 19.00 5.68 -24.41
C ASN A 122 18.75 4.83 -23.17
N ARG A 123 19.49 3.74 -22.95
CA ARG A 123 19.39 2.86 -21.78
C ARG A 123 20.18 3.39 -20.57
N LYS A 124 21.19 4.23 -20.78
CA LYS A 124 22.00 4.84 -19.71
C LYS A 124 21.10 5.65 -18.75
N SER A 125 20.08 6.32 -19.29
CA SER A 125 19.14 7.09 -18.47
C SER A 125 18.32 6.25 -17.50
N SER A 126 18.17 4.93 -17.74
CA SER A 126 17.45 4.01 -16.84
C SER A 126 18.22 3.68 -15.57
N LYS A 127 19.54 3.90 -15.57
CA LYS A 127 20.45 3.66 -14.44
C LYS A 127 20.66 4.89 -13.55
N ARG A 128 19.99 6.02 -13.80
CA ARG A 128 20.11 7.21 -12.97
C ARG A 128 19.60 6.92 -11.56
N LYS A 129 20.43 7.26 -10.56
CA LYS A 129 20.04 7.14 -9.14
C LYS A 129 18.77 7.97 -8.88
N GLY A 130 17.80 7.38 -8.19
CA GLY A 130 16.53 8.05 -7.87
C GLY A 130 15.48 8.07 -9.00
N ARG A 131 15.73 7.45 -10.16
CA ARG A 131 14.74 7.38 -11.23
C ARG A 131 13.60 6.42 -10.86
N ILE A 132 12.39 6.95 -10.86
CA ILE A 132 11.16 6.17 -10.72
C ILE A 132 10.71 5.72 -12.11
N ALA A 133 10.32 4.45 -12.27
CA ALA A 133 9.76 3.96 -13.53
C ALA A 133 8.48 4.73 -13.90
N PRO A 134 8.29 5.14 -15.18
CA PRO A 134 7.15 5.95 -15.59
C PRO A 134 5.79 5.35 -15.24
N SER A 135 5.66 4.01 -15.27
CA SER A 135 4.43 3.32 -14.88
C SER A 135 4.13 3.45 -13.39
N ILE A 136 5.15 3.40 -12.54
CA ILE A 136 5.01 3.61 -11.09
C ILE A 136 4.64 5.06 -10.82
N LEU A 137 5.35 6.01 -11.46
CA LEU A 137 5.07 7.43 -11.31
C LEU A 137 3.62 7.75 -11.71
N GLN A 138 3.13 7.20 -12.83
CA GLN A 138 1.75 7.38 -13.28
C GLN A 138 0.75 6.86 -12.25
N LYS A 139 0.98 5.68 -11.66
CA LYS A 139 0.11 5.11 -10.63
C LYS A 139 0.05 6.02 -9.40
N ARG A 140 1.20 6.48 -8.91
CA ARG A 140 1.26 7.39 -7.76
C ARG A 140 0.56 8.72 -8.04
N GLN A 141 0.78 9.28 -9.22
CA GLN A 141 0.08 10.49 -9.66
C GLN A 141 -1.43 10.31 -9.76
N ALA A 142 -1.92 9.13 -10.19
CA ALA A 142 -3.34 8.84 -10.23
C ALA A 142 -3.96 8.85 -8.82
N THR A 143 -3.31 8.20 -7.86
CA THR A 143 -3.74 8.23 -6.46
C THR A 143 -3.75 9.65 -5.89
N ILE A 144 -2.69 10.43 -6.11
CA ILE A 144 -2.59 11.82 -5.65
C ILE A 144 -3.70 12.68 -6.27
N ARG A 145 -4.04 12.51 -7.56
CA ARG A 145 -5.14 13.25 -8.20
C ARG A 145 -6.48 12.98 -7.54
N VAL A 146 -6.76 11.72 -7.16
CA VAL A 146 -8.00 11.39 -6.45
C VAL A 146 -8.03 12.03 -5.06
N ILE A 147 -6.93 11.97 -4.32
CA ILE A 147 -6.80 12.61 -3.01
C ILE A 147 -7.02 14.12 -3.12
N ASN A 148 -6.36 14.78 -4.08
CA ASN A 148 -6.52 16.21 -4.32
C ASN A 148 -7.97 16.57 -4.73
N ARG A 149 -8.67 15.67 -5.43
CA ARG A 149 -10.09 15.84 -5.76
C ARG A 149 -10.96 15.76 -4.52
N LEU A 150 -10.71 14.79 -3.64
CA LEU A 150 -11.41 14.68 -2.35
C LEU A 150 -11.14 15.89 -1.46
N ASN A 151 -9.92 16.40 -1.43
CA ASN A 151 -9.54 17.60 -0.67
C ASN A 151 -10.28 18.86 -1.12
N LYS A 152 -10.83 18.91 -2.34
CA LYS A 152 -11.70 20.04 -2.74
C LYS A 152 -13.04 20.04 -2.01
N TRP A 153 -13.51 18.88 -1.58
CA TRP A 153 -14.84 18.70 -1.01
C TRP A 153 -14.86 18.49 0.50
N ILE A 154 -13.73 18.02 1.06
CA ILE A 154 -13.60 17.73 2.49
C ILE A 154 -12.18 18.04 2.95
N ASN A 155 -12.05 18.70 4.10
CA ASN A 155 -10.74 19.04 4.66
C ASN A 155 -10.12 17.81 5.34
N ILE A 156 -9.16 17.18 4.66
CA ILE A 156 -8.41 16.05 5.19
C ILE A 156 -7.21 16.59 5.98
N THR A 157 -7.19 16.28 7.27
CA THR A 157 -6.15 16.77 8.19
C THR A 157 -4.92 15.87 8.20
N ASN A 158 -5.10 14.54 8.14
CA ASN A 158 -4.04 13.56 8.26
C ASN A 158 -4.16 12.45 7.20
N TYR A 159 -3.01 11.99 6.71
CA TYR A 159 -2.90 10.89 5.76
C TYR A 159 -2.16 9.72 6.41
N TRP A 160 -2.72 8.53 6.27
CA TRP A 160 -2.17 7.27 6.76
C TRP A 160 -1.97 6.35 5.57
N LEU A 161 -0.73 5.97 5.32
CA LEU A 161 -0.38 5.03 4.27
C LEU A 161 -0.06 3.69 4.89
N GLU A 162 -0.71 2.63 4.42
CA GLU A 162 -0.33 1.27 4.77
C GLU A 162 0.94 0.90 4.00
N ASP A 163 2.01 0.59 4.74
CA ASP A 163 3.26 0.11 4.17
C ASP A 163 3.49 -1.35 4.59
N VAL A 164 2.94 -2.26 3.78
CA VAL A 164 3.15 -3.69 3.94
C VAL A 164 4.29 -4.13 3.02
N SER A 165 5.40 -4.55 3.60
CA SER A 165 6.56 -5.04 2.86
C SER A 165 6.80 -6.54 3.09
N ILE A 166 5.75 -7.36 2.89
CA ILE A 166 5.82 -8.82 2.96
C ILE A 166 5.95 -9.38 1.55
N ASP A 167 6.94 -10.25 1.33
CA ASP A 167 7.09 -10.96 0.07
C ASP A 167 6.30 -12.27 0.11
N ILE A 168 5.06 -12.21 -0.32
CA ILE A 168 4.14 -13.34 -0.36
C ILE A 168 4.71 -14.50 -1.19
N ARG A 169 5.46 -14.19 -2.27
CA ARG A 169 6.00 -15.22 -3.14
C ARG A 169 7.06 -16.06 -2.45
N VAL A 170 7.95 -15.43 -1.72
CA VAL A 170 8.95 -16.15 -0.92
C VAL A 170 8.29 -16.94 0.19
N LEU A 171 7.22 -16.44 0.79
CA LEU A 171 6.44 -17.18 1.78
C LEU A 171 5.75 -18.40 1.18
N THR A 172 5.26 -18.30 -0.06
CA THR A 172 4.55 -19.39 -0.74
C THR A 172 5.52 -20.42 -1.33
N ASP A 173 6.54 -19.94 -2.06
CA ASP A 173 7.45 -20.80 -2.83
C ASP A 173 8.61 -21.33 -1.97
N GLY A 174 8.89 -20.71 -0.81
CA GLY A 174 9.94 -21.10 0.12
C GLY A 174 11.36 -20.85 -0.35
N TYR A 175 11.55 -20.29 -1.53
CA TYR A 175 12.88 -20.01 -2.08
C TYR A 175 12.96 -18.59 -2.67
N LYS A 176 14.18 -18.06 -2.67
CA LYS A 176 14.48 -16.77 -3.29
C LYS A 176 14.62 -16.93 -4.80
N SER A 177 13.71 -16.36 -5.55
CA SER A 177 13.79 -16.34 -7.01
C SER A 177 14.89 -15.39 -7.50
N TYR A 178 15.37 -15.57 -8.73
CA TYR A 178 16.32 -14.63 -9.34
C TYR A 178 15.66 -13.28 -9.60
N SER A 179 16.43 -12.19 -9.62
CA SER A 179 15.94 -10.81 -9.79
C SER A 179 15.08 -10.59 -11.05
N TRP A 180 15.31 -11.37 -12.11
CA TRP A 180 14.52 -11.35 -13.34
C TRP A 180 13.16 -12.04 -13.20
N GLN A 181 13.01 -12.98 -12.27
CA GLN A 181 11.75 -13.64 -11.92
C GLN A 181 10.87 -12.74 -11.07
N TYR A 182 11.48 -11.82 -10.32
CA TYR A 182 10.78 -10.80 -9.55
C TYR A 182 10.70 -9.50 -10.34
N GLN A 183 9.63 -9.32 -11.04
CA GLN A 183 9.41 -8.05 -11.75
C GLN A 183 9.17 -6.86 -10.81
N LYS A 184 8.90 -7.10 -9.52
CA LYS A 184 8.36 -6.08 -8.62
C LYS A 184 8.80 -6.16 -7.16
N SER A 185 9.51 -7.18 -6.72
CA SER A 185 9.96 -7.28 -5.33
C SER A 185 11.40 -6.82 -5.19
N ASN A 186 11.63 -5.88 -4.30
CA ASN A 186 12.93 -5.23 -4.13
C ASN A 186 13.75 -5.74 -2.95
N ARG A 187 13.18 -6.50 -2.01
CA ARG A 187 13.83 -6.81 -0.73
C ARG A 187 13.34 -8.10 -0.10
N LEU A 188 13.62 -9.21 -0.75
CA LEU A 188 13.18 -10.54 -0.34
C LEU A 188 13.70 -10.96 1.04
N ASP A 189 14.97 -10.72 1.30
CA ASP A 189 15.59 -11.13 2.57
C ASP A 189 15.02 -10.33 3.75
N GLU A 190 14.76 -9.04 3.57
CA GLU A 190 14.07 -8.23 4.59
C GLU A 190 12.63 -8.68 4.81
N ASN A 191 11.92 -9.08 3.75
CA ASN A 191 10.53 -9.51 3.85
C ASN A 191 10.40 -10.82 4.63
N ILE A 192 11.22 -11.83 4.31
CA ILE A 192 11.27 -13.10 5.06
C ILE A 192 11.67 -12.86 6.50
N ARG A 193 12.70 -12.04 6.71
CA ARG A 193 13.15 -11.69 8.06
C ARG A 193 12.03 -11.03 8.86
N LYS A 194 11.36 -10.02 8.29
CA LYS A 194 10.23 -9.33 8.95
C LYS A 194 9.09 -10.30 9.24
N ALA A 195 8.73 -11.16 8.28
CA ALA A 195 7.65 -12.13 8.45
C ALA A 195 7.96 -13.12 9.57
N THR A 196 9.21 -13.63 9.65
CA THR A 196 9.64 -14.52 10.74
C THR A 196 9.57 -13.82 12.09
N ILE A 197 10.10 -12.59 12.18
CA ILE A 197 10.09 -11.82 13.42
C ILE A 197 8.65 -11.50 13.87
N LEU A 198 7.75 -11.18 12.93
CA LEU A 198 6.34 -10.95 13.24
C LEU A 198 5.63 -12.21 13.71
N ARG A 199 5.85 -13.35 13.04
CA ARG A 199 5.31 -14.65 13.47
C ARG A 199 5.73 -14.99 14.90
N ASP A 200 6.98 -14.72 15.26
CA ASP A 200 7.57 -15.02 16.57
C ASP A 200 7.28 -13.93 17.62
N GLY A 201 6.36 -12.97 17.30
CA GLY A 201 5.93 -11.92 18.23
C GLY A 201 7.00 -10.89 18.59
N GLY A 202 8.02 -10.70 17.72
CA GLY A 202 9.09 -9.71 17.92
C GLY A 202 10.03 -10.03 19.09
N LYS A 203 10.18 -11.30 19.45
CA LYS A 203 11.01 -11.75 20.58
C LYS A 203 11.91 -12.92 20.18
N CYS A 204 13.00 -13.10 20.91
CA CYS A 204 13.84 -14.28 20.79
C CYS A 204 13.09 -15.52 21.26
N MET A 205 13.00 -16.55 20.43
CA MET A 205 12.26 -17.78 20.76
C MET A 205 12.96 -18.63 21.82
N GLU A 206 14.24 -18.42 22.05
CA GLU A 206 15.00 -19.15 23.09
C GLU A 206 14.94 -18.46 24.46
N CYS A 207 15.32 -17.17 24.54
CA CYS A 207 15.42 -16.45 25.81
C CYS A 207 14.27 -15.46 26.08
N GLY A 208 13.33 -15.28 25.16
CA GLY A 208 12.17 -14.40 25.30
C GLY A 208 12.46 -12.89 25.22
N LYS A 209 13.70 -12.45 25.08
CA LYS A 209 14.05 -11.02 25.01
C LYS A 209 13.51 -10.38 23.75
N SER A 210 12.87 -9.19 23.87
CA SER A 210 12.31 -8.41 22.77
C SER A 210 13.08 -7.12 22.46
N ASN A 211 13.69 -6.50 23.48
CA ASN A 211 14.41 -5.23 23.34
C ASN A 211 15.89 -5.44 22.98
N CYS A 212 16.15 -6.22 21.92
CA CYS A 212 17.51 -6.51 21.44
C CYS A 212 17.49 -6.66 19.92
N ARG A 213 18.67 -6.67 19.32
CA ARG A 213 18.82 -6.98 17.91
C ARG A 213 18.39 -8.44 17.67
N LEU A 214 17.34 -8.61 16.86
CA LEU A 214 16.80 -9.91 16.48
C LEU A 214 17.35 -10.33 15.11
N GLU A 215 17.74 -11.58 15.01
CA GLU A 215 18.25 -12.21 13.78
C GLU A 215 17.42 -13.45 13.45
N VAL A 216 17.34 -13.77 12.17
CA VAL A 216 16.59 -14.93 11.67
C VAL A 216 17.58 -16.04 11.35
N HIS A 217 17.44 -17.15 12.04
CA HIS A 217 18.28 -18.33 11.93
C HIS A 217 17.57 -19.42 11.13
N HIS A 218 18.33 -20.18 10.30
CA HIS A 218 17.85 -21.37 9.62
C HIS A 218 18.03 -22.58 10.52
N ILE A 219 16.96 -23.26 10.89
CA ILE A 219 16.98 -24.48 11.68
C ILE A 219 17.76 -25.56 10.96
N LYS A 220 17.41 -25.84 9.70
CA LYS A 220 18.23 -26.63 8.78
C LYS A 220 19.08 -25.66 7.95
N PRO A 221 20.40 -25.69 8.09
CA PRO A 221 21.27 -24.72 7.44
C PRO A 221 21.26 -24.89 5.91
N ARG A 222 21.48 -23.79 5.19
CA ARG A 222 21.52 -23.79 3.70
C ARG A 222 22.54 -24.76 3.12
N ARG A 223 23.66 -24.97 3.81
CA ARG A 223 24.70 -25.96 3.41
C ARG A 223 24.19 -27.41 3.38
N ARG A 224 23.07 -27.69 4.10
CA ARG A 224 22.40 -28.99 4.14
C ARG A 224 21.04 -28.95 3.40
N ASN A 225 20.90 -28.11 2.39
CA ASN A 225 19.67 -27.92 1.61
C ASN A 225 18.46 -27.43 2.48
N GLY A 226 18.71 -26.58 3.48
CA GLY A 226 17.64 -25.91 4.23
C GLY A 226 16.87 -24.92 3.38
N SER A 227 15.54 -24.99 3.43
CA SER A 227 14.65 -24.09 2.71
C SER A 227 14.59 -22.69 3.33
N ASN A 228 14.18 -21.69 2.54
CA ASN A 228 13.86 -20.36 3.05
C ASN A 228 12.36 -20.20 3.40
N THR A 229 11.71 -21.29 3.81
CA THR A 229 10.32 -21.27 4.27
C THR A 229 10.24 -20.83 5.73
N LEU A 230 9.12 -20.27 6.14
CA LEU A 230 8.90 -19.87 7.53
C LEU A 230 9.10 -21.05 8.50
N ASP A 231 8.74 -22.26 8.10
CA ASP A 231 8.89 -23.47 8.94
C ASP A 231 10.35 -23.81 9.25
N ASN A 232 11.28 -23.38 8.41
CA ASN A 232 12.72 -23.58 8.60
C ASN A 232 13.42 -22.36 9.20
N LEU A 233 12.69 -21.32 9.61
CA LEU A 233 13.24 -20.07 10.12
C LEU A 233 12.76 -19.83 11.56
N ILE A 234 13.64 -19.32 12.42
CA ILE A 234 13.36 -18.97 13.80
C ILE A 234 14.02 -17.65 14.18
N THR A 235 13.38 -16.85 15.04
CA THR A 235 13.89 -15.57 15.51
C THR A 235 14.74 -15.78 16.78
N LEU A 236 15.98 -15.36 16.74
CA LEU A 236 16.92 -15.41 17.87
C LEU A 236 17.54 -14.02 18.11
N CYS A 237 17.93 -13.73 19.35
CA CYS A 237 18.80 -12.60 19.63
C CYS A 237 20.25 -12.93 19.25
N GLU A 238 21.10 -11.93 19.10
CA GLU A 238 22.49 -12.10 18.67
C GLU A 238 23.25 -13.09 19.56
N SER A 239 23.08 -13.03 20.88
CA SER A 239 23.74 -13.93 21.82
C SER A 239 23.27 -15.39 21.72
N CYS A 240 21.98 -15.61 21.49
CA CYS A 240 21.43 -16.95 21.28
C CYS A 240 21.80 -17.47 19.89
N HIS A 241 21.83 -16.61 18.88
CA HIS A 241 22.25 -16.97 17.53
C HIS A 241 23.72 -17.45 17.47
N GLN A 242 24.61 -16.81 18.19
CA GLN A 242 26.02 -17.23 18.27
C GLN A 242 26.18 -18.62 18.90
N LYS A 243 25.30 -19.01 19.81
CA LYS A 243 25.32 -20.35 20.43
C LYS A 243 24.90 -21.48 19.49
N THR A 244 24.24 -21.14 18.36
CA THR A 244 23.73 -22.15 17.41
C THR A 244 24.79 -22.66 16.45
N GLU A 245 25.97 -22.06 16.40
CA GLU A 245 27.06 -22.50 15.52
C GLU A 245 27.44 -23.95 15.81
N GLY A 246 27.18 -24.83 14.83
CA GLY A 246 27.44 -26.28 14.95
C GLY A 246 26.34 -27.11 15.59
N GLN A 247 25.28 -26.50 16.10
CA GLN A 247 24.16 -27.17 16.81
C GLN A 247 22.78 -26.78 16.27
N GLU A 248 22.69 -26.49 14.98
CA GLU A 248 21.48 -25.92 14.36
C GLU A 248 20.23 -26.84 14.47
N GLU A 249 20.43 -28.15 14.62
CA GLU A 249 19.33 -29.12 14.69
C GLU A 249 18.56 -29.12 16.03
N LEU A 250 19.15 -28.56 17.09
CA LEU A 250 18.51 -28.48 18.42
C LEU A 250 17.28 -27.57 18.44
N TYR A 251 17.13 -26.68 17.46
CA TYR A 251 16.03 -25.72 17.42
C TYR A 251 14.75 -26.27 16.75
N ILE A 252 14.76 -27.49 16.22
CA ILE A 252 13.58 -28.11 15.59
C ILE A 252 12.42 -28.21 16.60
N CYS A 253 12.71 -28.56 17.84
CA CYS A 253 11.68 -28.70 18.87
C CYS A 253 10.98 -27.39 19.22
N LEU A 254 11.67 -26.23 19.10
CA LEU A 254 11.09 -24.92 19.41
C LEU A 254 10.01 -24.49 18.42
N LEU A 255 10.07 -24.93 17.16
CA LEU A 255 9.04 -24.63 16.16
C LEU A 255 7.73 -25.35 16.41
N TYR A 256 7.75 -26.56 16.95
CA TYR A 256 6.55 -27.32 17.27
C TYR A 256 5.78 -26.77 18.48
N THR A 257 6.44 -25.94 19.30
CA THR A 257 5.83 -25.28 20.46
C THR A 257 5.35 -23.86 20.18
N SER A 258 5.64 -23.31 18.99
CA SER A 258 5.09 -22.01 18.58
C SER A 258 3.59 -22.13 18.31
N PRO A 259 2.74 -21.24 18.85
CA PRO A 259 1.33 -21.23 18.48
C PRO A 259 1.21 -21.04 16.98
N SER A 260 0.50 -21.96 16.34
CA SER A 260 0.09 -21.82 14.94
C SER A 260 -0.71 -20.54 14.78
N PRO A 261 -0.53 -19.77 13.69
CA PRO A 261 -1.29 -18.55 13.46
C PRO A 261 -2.77 -18.79 13.32
#